data_74764e882e7a7a57e7e108107ee4f189
#
_entry.id   74764e882e7a7a57e7e108107ee4f189
#
_cell.length_a   1.000
_cell.length_b   1.000
_cell.length_c   1.000
_cell.angle_alpha   90.00
_cell.angle_beta   90.00
_cell.angle_gamma   90.00
#
_symmetry.space_group_name_H-M   'P 1'
#
loop_
_entity.id
_entity.type
_entity.pdbx_description
1 polymer ?
#
loop_
_entity_poly.entity_id
_entity_poly.type
_entity_poly.pdbx_seq_one_letter_code
_entity_poly.pdbx_strand_id
1 'polypeptide(L)'
;MNDQNQTSQIFELSTEELIKKAVENGEGVIASNGAFSAITGERTGRSPNDRFIVQESGTSDLIDWGSVNKPFDVTKFDKLWNKVESYMAGKNTYVSKVHVGSHDEHYLPVKVTTETAWHGLFARLIFVVPQLHNPSNKDQWEILSAANYECDPSEDGTNSEGCVIINFAQRKVLLAGMKYAGEMKKSMFSAQNFLLPAKDVLPMHCSANVNAD
;
A
#
# COMPACT_ATOMS: atom_id res chain seq x y z
N MET A 1 -6.54 -35.73 -14.25
CA MET A 1 -6.28 -35.11 -12.95
C MET A 1 -6.21 -33.60 -13.22
N ASN A 2 -7.34 -32.92 -13.03
CA ASN A 2 -7.41 -31.47 -13.20
C ASN A 2 -7.18 -30.86 -11.80
N ASP A 3 -5.94 -30.55 -11.45
CA ASP A 3 -5.67 -29.57 -10.42
C ASP A 3 -6.00 -28.20 -11.03
N GLN A 4 -7.23 -27.78 -10.84
CA GLN A 4 -7.58 -26.39 -11.00
C GLN A 4 -6.81 -25.65 -9.91
N ASN A 5 -5.77 -24.89 -10.30
CA ASN A 5 -5.12 -23.88 -9.46
C ASN A 5 -6.20 -22.88 -9.04
N GLN A 6 -6.86 -23.19 -7.92
CA GLN A 6 -7.87 -22.33 -7.33
C GLN A 6 -7.12 -21.17 -6.69
N THR A 7 -7.04 -20.05 -7.40
CA THR A 7 -6.48 -18.80 -6.89
C THR A 7 -7.29 -18.38 -5.68
N SER A 8 -6.62 -17.97 -4.59
CA SER A 8 -7.28 -17.67 -3.33
C SER A 8 -6.76 -16.37 -2.71
N GLN A 9 -7.67 -15.66 -2.05
CA GLN A 9 -7.27 -14.64 -1.08
C GLN A 9 -6.87 -15.32 0.23
N ILE A 10 -5.62 -15.10 0.66
CA ILE A 10 -5.07 -15.68 1.87
C ILE A 10 -5.07 -14.60 2.93
N PHE A 11 -5.85 -14.81 3.99
CA PHE A 11 -6.10 -13.79 5.01
C PHE A 11 -5.23 -13.99 6.24
N GLU A 12 -4.75 -12.86 6.79
CA GLU A 12 -4.20 -12.72 8.15
C GLU A 12 -3.07 -13.71 8.49
N LEU A 13 -2.20 -14.04 7.52
CA LEU A 13 -1.02 -14.85 7.81
C LEU A 13 -0.13 -14.17 8.85
N SER A 14 0.49 -14.97 9.72
CA SER A 14 1.51 -14.50 10.65
C SER A 14 2.77 -14.00 9.91
N THR A 15 3.64 -13.30 10.62
CA THR A 15 4.94 -12.86 10.11
C THR A 15 5.77 -14.04 9.60
N GLU A 16 5.83 -15.13 10.36
CA GLU A 16 6.56 -16.35 10.03
C GLU A 16 6.01 -17.03 8.77
N GLU A 17 4.68 -17.12 8.65
CA GLU A 17 4.04 -17.70 7.47
C GLU A 17 4.29 -16.85 6.23
N LEU A 18 4.25 -15.51 6.34
CA LEU A 18 4.54 -14.61 5.22
C LEU A 18 6.01 -14.70 4.79
N ILE A 19 6.96 -14.80 5.74
CA ILE A 19 8.37 -15.03 5.43
C ILE A 19 8.54 -16.33 4.67
N LYS A 20 7.93 -17.42 5.16
CA LYS A 20 7.97 -18.72 4.50
C LYS A 20 7.43 -18.63 3.07
N LYS A 21 6.27 -18.01 2.89
CA LYS A 21 5.66 -17.81 1.57
C LYS A 21 6.54 -16.96 0.65
N ALA A 22 7.12 -15.88 1.15
CA ALA A 22 8.00 -15.03 0.37
C ALA A 22 9.25 -15.78 -0.14
N VAL A 23 9.82 -16.65 0.69
CA VAL A 23 10.95 -17.52 0.28
C VAL A 23 10.49 -18.58 -0.74
N GLU A 24 9.38 -19.25 -0.49
CA GLU A 24 8.79 -20.25 -1.40
C GLU A 24 8.49 -19.65 -2.78
N ASN A 25 8.04 -18.39 -2.81
CA ASN A 25 7.72 -17.66 -4.04
C ASN A 25 8.96 -17.06 -4.74
N GLY A 26 10.16 -17.16 -4.16
CA GLY A 26 11.37 -16.55 -4.70
C GLY A 26 11.41 -15.02 -4.60
N GLU A 27 10.68 -14.43 -3.64
CA GLU A 27 10.60 -12.98 -3.44
C GLU A 27 11.79 -12.43 -2.63
N GLY A 28 12.60 -13.31 -2.06
CA GLY A 28 13.78 -12.98 -1.28
C GLY A 28 14.44 -14.21 -0.66
N VAL A 29 15.43 -13.97 0.19
CA VAL A 29 16.20 -15.02 0.86
C VAL A 29 16.37 -14.70 2.35
N ILE A 30 16.61 -15.72 3.16
CA ILE A 30 17.00 -15.55 4.55
C ILE A 30 18.53 -15.41 4.64
N ALA A 31 18.98 -14.31 5.18
CA ALA A 31 20.39 -14.07 5.44
C ALA A 31 20.89 -14.92 6.63
N SER A 32 22.22 -15.07 6.77
CA SER A 32 22.84 -15.87 7.84
C SER A 32 22.48 -15.44 9.27
N ASN A 33 22.10 -14.19 9.45
CA ASN A 33 21.63 -13.63 10.72
C ASN A 33 20.11 -13.79 10.96
N GLY A 34 19.40 -14.48 10.05
CA GLY A 34 17.96 -14.70 10.13
C GLY A 34 17.09 -13.58 9.52
N ALA A 35 17.68 -12.49 9.04
CA ALA A 35 16.92 -11.42 8.40
C ALA A 35 16.42 -11.82 7.00
N PHE A 36 15.19 -11.44 6.66
CA PHE A 36 14.67 -11.59 5.30
C PHE A 36 15.21 -10.47 4.40
N SER A 37 15.84 -10.83 3.29
CA SER A 37 16.35 -9.92 2.27
C SER A 37 15.46 -10.00 1.03
N ALA A 38 14.67 -8.95 0.77
CA ALA A 38 13.73 -8.90 -0.34
C ALA A 38 14.39 -8.54 -1.66
N ILE A 39 13.83 -9.05 -2.76
CA ILE A 39 14.19 -8.66 -4.12
C ILE A 39 13.27 -7.52 -4.55
N THR A 40 13.83 -6.33 -4.75
CA THR A 40 13.07 -5.11 -5.11
C THR A 40 13.17 -4.74 -6.59
N GLY A 41 13.90 -5.53 -7.40
CA GLY A 41 14.14 -5.26 -8.82
C GLY A 41 14.96 -4.00 -9.04
N GLU A 42 14.71 -3.30 -10.13
CA GLU A 42 15.44 -2.09 -10.51
C GLU A 42 15.13 -0.89 -9.59
N ARG A 43 13.91 -0.84 -9.04
CA ARG A 43 13.48 0.21 -8.11
C ARG A 43 13.83 -0.17 -6.68
N THR A 44 15.02 0.21 -6.24
CA THR A 44 15.50 -0.06 -4.87
C THR A 44 15.06 0.96 -3.83
N GLY A 45 14.28 1.95 -4.24
CA GLY A 45 13.76 3.03 -3.42
C GLY A 45 12.46 3.59 -3.97
N ARG A 46 12.04 4.73 -3.43
CA ARG A 46 10.82 5.43 -3.87
C ARG A 46 10.99 5.99 -5.29
N SER A 47 9.86 6.04 -6.02
CA SER A 47 9.78 6.60 -7.37
C SER A 47 8.95 7.90 -7.38
N PRO A 48 9.54 9.07 -7.06
CA PRO A 48 8.79 10.33 -6.94
C PRO A 48 8.10 10.74 -8.24
N ASN A 49 8.66 10.34 -9.39
CA ASN A 49 8.10 10.66 -10.69
C ASN A 49 6.83 9.88 -11.02
N ASP A 50 6.63 8.74 -10.38
CA ASP A 50 5.51 7.81 -10.61
C ASP A 50 4.44 7.93 -9.53
N ARG A 51 4.47 9.00 -8.71
CA ARG A 51 3.50 9.25 -7.65
C ARG A 51 2.49 10.31 -8.08
N PHE A 52 1.22 9.99 -7.81
CA PHE A 52 0.09 10.83 -8.19
C PHE A 52 -0.96 10.88 -7.08
N ILE A 53 -1.78 11.92 -7.12
CA ILE A 53 -2.99 12.06 -6.31
C ILE A 53 -4.17 12.25 -7.27
N VAL A 54 -5.26 11.51 -7.03
CA VAL A 54 -6.45 11.63 -7.87
C VAL A 54 -7.07 13.02 -7.67
N GLN A 55 -7.31 13.70 -8.77
CA GLN A 55 -7.99 15.00 -8.78
C GLN A 55 -9.50 14.76 -8.82
N GLU A 56 -10.12 14.78 -7.64
CA GLU A 56 -11.54 14.49 -7.46
C GLU A 56 -12.23 15.60 -6.66
N SER A 57 -13.49 15.85 -6.96
CA SER A 57 -14.28 16.87 -6.27
C SER A 57 -14.38 16.55 -4.77
N GLY A 58 -14.33 17.58 -3.94
CA GLY A 58 -14.35 17.46 -2.49
C GLY A 58 -12.98 17.29 -1.83
N THR A 59 -11.93 16.95 -2.57
CA THR A 59 -10.55 16.86 -2.04
C THR A 59 -9.57 17.73 -2.83
N SER A 60 -9.84 17.99 -4.09
CA SER A 60 -8.94 18.69 -5.01
C SER A 60 -8.55 20.09 -4.54
N ASP A 61 -9.50 20.84 -3.98
CA ASP A 61 -9.28 22.22 -3.53
C ASP A 61 -8.45 22.32 -2.25
N LEU A 62 -8.21 21.18 -1.58
CA LEU A 62 -7.42 21.08 -0.36
C LEU A 62 -5.96 20.67 -0.64
N ILE A 63 -5.61 20.47 -1.92
CA ILE A 63 -4.30 19.97 -2.32
C ILE A 63 -3.52 21.08 -3.01
N ASP A 64 -2.30 21.31 -2.55
CA ASP A 64 -1.34 22.17 -3.23
C ASP A 64 -0.74 21.42 -4.43
N TRP A 65 -1.34 21.61 -5.59
CA TRP A 65 -0.96 20.98 -6.85
C TRP A 65 0.35 21.51 -7.42
N GLY A 66 1.21 20.62 -7.89
CA GLY A 66 2.49 21.01 -8.47
C GLY A 66 3.41 19.82 -8.78
N SER A 67 4.70 20.07 -8.77
CA SER A 67 5.71 19.04 -9.09
C SER A 67 5.76 17.89 -8.07
N VAL A 68 5.31 18.12 -6.84
CA VAL A 68 5.26 17.12 -5.78
C VAL A 68 3.92 16.39 -5.77
N ASN A 69 2.81 17.13 -5.75
CA ASN A 69 1.46 16.59 -5.79
C ASN A 69 0.94 16.64 -7.23
N LYS A 70 1.24 15.59 -7.98
CA LYS A 70 0.86 15.49 -9.39
C LYS A 70 -0.57 15.00 -9.51
N PRO A 71 -1.43 15.68 -10.28
CA PRO A 71 -2.81 15.25 -10.46
C PRO A 71 -2.91 13.99 -11.32
N PHE A 72 -3.89 13.16 -11.01
CA PHE A 72 -4.29 12.00 -11.81
C PHE A 72 -5.80 12.05 -12.09
N ASP A 73 -6.18 11.73 -13.31
CA ASP A 73 -7.60 11.73 -13.73
C ASP A 73 -8.39 10.62 -13.01
N VAL A 74 -9.55 10.97 -12.47
CA VAL A 74 -10.39 10.04 -11.70
C VAL A 74 -10.90 8.88 -12.55
N THR A 75 -11.26 9.12 -13.82
CA THR A 75 -11.76 8.08 -14.72
C THR A 75 -10.65 7.08 -15.09
N LYS A 76 -9.43 7.59 -15.29
CA LYS A 76 -8.25 6.74 -15.52
C LYS A 76 -7.90 5.93 -14.27
N PHE A 77 -8.00 6.54 -13.09
CA PHE A 77 -7.79 5.82 -11.83
C PHE A 77 -8.76 4.65 -11.67
N ASP A 78 -10.05 4.89 -11.85
CA ASP A 78 -11.08 3.85 -11.71
C ASP A 78 -10.87 2.71 -12.72
N LYS A 79 -10.51 3.04 -13.96
CA LYS A 79 -10.18 2.02 -14.97
C LYS A 79 -8.95 1.21 -14.59
N LEU A 80 -7.86 1.88 -14.16
CA LEU A 80 -6.63 1.21 -13.76
C LEU A 80 -6.82 0.36 -12.51
N TRP A 81 -7.56 0.87 -11.51
CA TRP A 81 -7.94 0.10 -10.34
C TRP A 81 -8.62 -1.22 -10.71
N ASN A 82 -9.65 -1.15 -11.57
CA ASN A 82 -10.39 -2.34 -12.02
C ASN A 82 -9.52 -3.30 -12.86
N LYS A 83 -8.60 -2.78 -13.69
CA LYS A 83 -7.61 -3.61 -14.41
C LYS A 83 -6.73 -4.39 -13.43
N VAL A 84 -6.20 -3.71 -12.40
CA VAL A 84 -5.34 -4.34 -11.39
C VAL A 84 -6.11 -5.31 -10.51
N GLU A 85 -7.33 -5.01 -10.10
CA GLU A 85 -8.19 -5.96 -9.38
C GLU A 85 -8.43 -7.24 -10.21
N SER A 86 -8.75 -7.08 -11.49
CA SER A 86 -8.95 -8.21 -12.41
C SER A 86 -7.69 -9.05 -12.59
N TYR A 87 -6.53 -8.40 -12.70
CA TYR A 87 -5.24 -9.07 -12.76
C TYR A 87 -4.94 -9.86 -11.48
N MET A 88 -5.25 -9.32 -10.31
CA MET A 88 -5.01 -9.95 -9.03
C MET A 88 -6.03 -11.07 -8.73
N ALA A 89 -7.25 -11.00 -9.28
CA ALA A 89 -8.26 -12.04 -9.13
C ALA A 89 -7.80 -13.42 -9.70
N GLY A 90 -6.89 -13.42 -10.67
CA GLY A 90 -6.27 -14.61 -11.23
C GLY A 90 -5.06 -15.14 -10.45
N LYS A 91 -4.76 -14.62 -9.26
CA LYS A 91 -3.55 -14.91 -8.49
C LYS A 91 -3.85 -15.19 -7.02
N ASN A 92 -2.91 -15.85 -6.35
CA ASN A 92 -2.91 -15.86 -4.89
C ASN A 92 -2.56 -14.47 -4.39
N THR A 93 -3.35 -13.94 -3.49
CA THR A 93 -3.14 -12.62 -2.87
C THR A 93 -3.14 -12.73 -1.36
N TYR A 94 -2.38 -11.85 -0.71
CA TYR A 94 -2.25 -11.81 0.74
C TYR A 94 -3.00 -10.60 1.28
N VAL A 95 -3.93 -10.85 2.19
CA VAL A 95 -4.79 -9.80 2.76
C VAL A 95 -4.49 -9.62 4.23
N SER A 96 -4.19 -8.39 4.63
CA SER A 96 -4.01 -8.01 6.04
C SER A 96 -4.89 -6.82 6.38
N LYS A 97 -5.49 -6.87 7.58
CA LYS A 97 -6.22 -5.76 8.17
C LYS A 97 -5.36 -5.13 9.26
N VAL A 98 -4.99 -3.89 9.05
CA VAL A 98 -4.02 -3.17 9.89
C VAL A 98 -4.54 -1.77 10.22
N HIS A 99 -3.88 -1.09 11.16
CA HIS A 99 -4.14 0.30 11.46
C HIS A 99 -2.89 1.15 11.16
N VAL A 100 -3.10 2.33 10.59
CA VAL A 100 -2.04 3.35 10.45
C VAL A 100 -2.20 4.36 11.57
N GLY A 101 -1.22 4.38 12.46
CA GLY A 101 -1.31 5.05 13.76
C GLY A 101 -1.92 4.16 14.83
N SER A 102 -1.62 4.45 16.09
CA SER A 102 -2.08 3.69 17.27
C SER A 102 -3.04 4.46 18.16
N HIS A 103 -3.22 5.77 17.95
CA HIS A 103 -4.11 6.62 18.76
C HIS A 103 -5.57 6.34 18.43
N ASP A 104 -6.40 6.08 19.44
CA ASP A 104 -7.79 5.62 19.28
C ASP A 104 -8.66 6.55 18.44
N GLU A 105 -8.42 7.87 18.52
CA GLU A 105 -9.19 8.85 17.74
C GLU A 105 -8.67 9.08 16.33
N HIS A 106 -7.37 8.77 16.06
CA HIS A 106 -6.66 9.23 14.87
C HIS A 106 -6.10 8.11 13.99
N TYR A 107 -6.20 6.84 14.40
CA TYR A 107 -5.78 5.74 13.53
C TYR A 107 -6.68 5.64 12.29
N LEU A 108 -6.12 5.15 11.21
CA LEU A 108 -6.85 4.82 9.99
C LEU A 108 -6.89 3.30 9.85
N PRO A 109 -8.08 2.66 9.82
CA PRO A 109 -8.19 1.24 9.50
C PRO A 109 -7.89 1.03 8.02
N VAL A 110 -7.05 0.04 7.71
CA VAL A 110 -6.61 -0.24 6.34
C VAL A 110 -6.73 -1.71 6.03
N LYS A 111 -7.37 -2.05 4.92
CA LYS A 111 -7.29 -3.36 4.28
C LYS A 111 -6.19 -3.31 3.24
N VAL A 112 -5.17 -4.13 3.42
CA VAL A 112 -4.04 -4.24 2.49
C VAL A 112 -4.17 -5.54 1.73
N THR A 113 -4.26 -5.47 0.40
CA THR A 113 -4.25 -6.64 -0.50
C THR A 113 -3.00 -6.58 -1.35
N THR A 114 -2.16 -7.60 -1.27
CA THR A 114 -0.88 -7.65 -1.98
C THR A 114 -0.75 -8.89 -2.84
N GLU A 115 -0.12 -8.73 -4.00
CA GLU A 115 0.25 -9.83 -4.90
C GLU A 115 1.37 -10.69 -4.31
N THR A 116 2.30 -10.07 -3.57
CA THR A 116 3.48 -10.75 -3.02
C THR A 116 3.36 -10.90 -1.52
N ALA A 117 3.84 -12.02 -0.99
CA ALA A 117 3.92 -12.27 0.45
C ALA A 117 4.86 -11.27 1.15
N TRP A 118 5.95 -10.85 0.47
CA TRP A 118 6.87 -9.82 0.95
C TRP A 118 6.16 -8.49 1.23
N HIS A 119 5.29 -8.03 0.36
CA HIS A 119 4.53 -6.80 0.60
C HIS A 119 3.53 -6.96 1.74
N GLY A 120 2.92 -8.14 1.87
CA GLY A 120 2.08 -8.49 3.04
C GLY A 120 2.88 -8.47 4.34
N LEU A 121 4.08 -9.06 4.34
CA LEU A 121 5.03 -9.02 5.46
C LEU A 121 5.39 -7.58 5.83
N PHE A 122 5.77 -6.76 4.85
CA PHE A 122 6.11 -5.36 5.07
C PHE A 122 4.96 -4.59 5.71
N ALA A 123 3.72 -4.79 5.22
CA ALA A 123 2.55 -4.12 5.78
C ALA A 123 2.34 -4.46 7.27
N ARG A 124 2.50 -5.73 7.65
CA ARG A 124 2.36 -6.18 9.03
C ARG A 124 3.49 -5.73 9.96
N LEU A 125 4.68 -5.48 9.41
CA LEU A 125 5.82 -4.98 10.19
C LEU A 125 5.80 -3.47 10.37
N ILE A 126 5.24 -2.72 9.41
CA ILE A 126 5.28 -1.25 9.44
C ILE A 126 4.00 -0.61 10.00
N PHE A 127 2.88 -1.28 9.89
CA PHE A 127 1.60 -0.84 10.42
C PHE A 127 1.25 -1.57 11.72
N VAL A 128 0.31 -1.05 12.48
CA VAL A 128 -0.18 -1.67 13.70
C VAL A 128 -1.12 -2.82 13.35
N VAL A 129 -0.81 -4.03 13.81
CA VAL A 129 -1.72 -5.18 13.73
C VAL A 129 -2.63 -5.15 14.95
N PRO A 130 -3.93 -4.78 14.81
CA PRO A 130 -4.83 -4.67 15.94
C PRO A 130 -5.26 -6.05 16.46
N GLN A 131 -5.53 -6.17 17.75
CA GLN A 131 -6.18 -7.37 18.31
C GLN A 131 -7.59 -7.56 17.75
N LEU A 132 -8.31 -6.45 17.56
CA LEU A 132 -9.61 -6.41 16.94
C LEU A 132 -9.63 -5.33 15.86
N HIS A 133 -9.80 -5.75 14.62
CA HIS A 133 -10.02 -4.82 13.52
C HIS A 133 -11.51 -4.44 13.46
N ASN A 134 -11.82 -3.23 13.87
CA ASN A 134 -13.19 -2.72 13.81
C ASN A 134 -13.25 -1.47 12.89
N PRO A 135 -13.58 -1.62 11.61
CA PRO A 135 -13.76 -0.49 10.70
C PRO A 135 -15.09 0.26 10.91
N SER A 136 -16.02 -0.30 11.70
CA SER A 136 -17.40 0.22 11.82
C SER A 136 -17.49 1.65 12.32
N ASN A 137 -16.49 2.11 13.07
CA ASN A 137 -16.45 3.46 13.64
C ASN A 137 -15.62 4.44 12.84
N LYS A 138 -14.95 3.97 11.76
CA LYS A 138 -14.04 4.78 10.96
C LYS A 138 -14.03 4.30 9.50
N ASP A 139 -13.84 5.27 8.62
CA ASP A 139 -13.75 5.02 7.19
C ASP A 139 -12.51 4.21 6.84
N GLN A 140 -12.70 3.01 6.35
CA GLN A 140 -11.62 2.10 5.99
C GLN A 140 -10.92 2.56 4.71
N TRP A 141 -9.60 2.53 4.73
CA TRP A 141 -8.75 2.65 3.56
C TRP A 141 -8.49 1.30 2.91
N GLU A 142 -8.26 1.30 1.61
CA GLU A 142 -7.83 0.13 0.86
C GLU A 142 -6.50 0.38 0.18
N ILE A 143 -5.56 -0.55 0.35
CA ILE A 143 -4.31 -0.58 -0.40
C ILE A 143 -4.35 -1.80 -1.32
N LEU A 144 -4.20 -1.57 -2.61
CA LEU A 144 -4.03 -2.61 -3.62
C LEU A 144 -2.59 -2.54 -4.14
N SER A 145 -1.82 -3.62 -3.92
CA SER A 145 -0.40 -3.67 -4.26
C SER A 145 -0.10 -4.85 -5.19
N ALA A 146 0.03 -4.55 -6.48
CA ALA A 146 0.35 -5.48 -7.56
C ALA A 146 1.79 -5.25 -8.02
N ALA A 147 2.74 -5.85 -7.33
CA ALA A 147 4.18 -5.58 -7.50
C ALA A 147 4.72 -5.94 -8.89
N ASN A 148 4.09 -6.93 -9.56
CA ASN A 148 4.51 -7.41 -10.88
C ASN A 148 3.53 -6.99 -12.00
N TYR A 149 2.56 -6.13 -11.72
CA TYR A 149 1.71 -5.54 -12.75
C TYR A 149 2.51 -4.48 -13.51
N GLU A 150 2.44 -4.48 -14.82
CA GLU A 150 3.05 -3.47 -15.66
C GLU A 150 1.96 -2.57 -16.25
N CYS A 151 2.00 -1.29 -15.90
CA CYS A 151 1.13 -0.28 -16.47
C CYS A 151 1.55 0.01 -17.92
N ASP A 152 0.58 0.35 -18.76
CA ASP A 152 0.84 0.95 -20.07
C ASP A 152 0.72 2.49 -19.95
N PRO A 153 1.85 3.24 -20.02
CA PRO A 153 1.81 4.70 -19.88
C PRO A 153 0.88 5.39 -20.89
N SER A 154 0.73 4.82 -22.08
CA SER A 154 -0.10 5.41 -23.15
C SER A 154 -1.60 5.26 -22.89
N GLU A 155 -2.01 4.17 -22.26
CA GLU A 155 -3.41 3.89 -21.95
C GLU A 155 -3.80 4.31 -20.53
N ASP A 156 -2.94 3.96 -19.55
CA ASP A 156 -3.24 4.12 -18.13
C ASP A 156 -2.97 5.54 -17.63
N GLY A 157 -2.16 6.32 -18.36
CA GLY A 157 -1.81 7.70 -18.02
C GLY A 157 -0.74 7.82 -16.94
N THR A 158 0.02 6.76 -16.73
CA THR A 158 1.19 6.73 -15.84
C THR A 158 2.43 7.29 -16.56
N ASN A 159 3.51 7.56 -15.82
CA ASN A 159 4.76 8.02 -16.44
C ASN A 159 5.69 6.86 -16.86
N SER A 160 5.48 5.69 -16.27
CA SER A 160 6.25 4.47 -16.54
C SER A 160 5.37 3.25 -16.29
N GLU A 161 5.95 2.05 -16.38
CA GLU A 161 5.28 0.77 -16.09
C GLU A 161 4.87 0.62 -14.62
N GLY A 162 5.30 1.53 -13.75
CA GLY A 162 4.92 1.51 -12.34
C GLY A 162 4.27 2.81 -11.89
N CYS A 163 3.36 2.72 -10.92
CA CYS A 163 2.73 3.89 -10.33
C CYS A 163 2.36 3.70 -8.86
N VAL A 164 2.27 4.84 -8.17
CA VAL A 164 1.69 4.98 -6.84
C VAL A 164 0.63 6.06 -6.91
N ILE A 165 -0.63 5.70 -6.74
CA ILE A 165 -1.75 6.64 -6.88
C ILE A 165 -2.57 6.64 -5.60
N ILE A 166 -2.83 7.82 -5.04
CA ILE A 166 -3.65 8.00 -3.83
C ILE A 166 -4.95 8.69 -4.24
N ASN A 167 -6.08 8.06 -3.90
CA ASN A 167 -7.40 8.68 -3.99
C ASN A 167 -7.90 8.96 -2.57
N PHE A 168 -7.89 10.22 -2.16
CA PHE A 168 -8.34 10.63 -0.83
C PHE A 168 -9.86 10.52 -0.66
N ALA A 169 -10.63 10.84 -1.70
CA ALA A 169 -12.09 10.80 -1.65
C ALA A 169 -12.59 9.36 -1.51
N GLN A 170 -12.02 8.43 -2.29
CA GLN A 170 -12.39 7.02 -2.23
C GLN A 170 -11.60 6.22 -1.17
N ARG A 171 -10.64 6.83 -0.49
CA ARG A 171 -9.74 6.17 0.49
C ARG A 171 -9.02 4.96 -0.08
N LYS A 172 -8.49 5.11 -1.28
CA LYS A 172 -7.79 4.07 -2.01
C LYS A 172 -6.35 4.43 -2.29
N VAL A 173 -5.47 3.45 -2.23
CA VAL A 173 -4.06 3.55 -2.62
C VAL A 173 -3.75 2.41 -3.58
N LEU A 174 -3.31 2.75 -4.78
CA LEU A 174 -2.84 1.80 -5.78
C LEU A 174 -1.33 1.84 -5.86
N LEU A 175 -0.70 0.66 -5.74
CA LEU A 175 0.71 0.42 -6.08
C LEU A 175 0.74 -0.63 -7.19
N ALA A 176 1.09 -0.24 -8.40
CA ALA A 176 1.25 -1.15 -9.52
C ALA A 176 2.69 -1.08 -10.06
N GLY A 177 3.31 -2.21 -10.36
CA GLY A 177 4.70 -2.28 -10.84
C GLY A 177 5.77 -1.81 -9.84
N MET A 178 5.41 -1.74 -8.56
CA MET A 178 6.26 -1.25 -7.48
C MET A 178 6.70 -2.39 -6.57
N LYS A 179 7.89 -2.95 -6.81
CA LYS A 179 8.48 -4.00 -5.95
C LYS A 179 9.07 -3.46 -4.65
N TYR A 180 9.31 -2.16 -4.55
CA TYR A 180 9.75 -1.50 -3.32
C TYR A 180 8.54 -1.21 -2.41
N ALA A 181 8.39 -2.00 -1.35
CA ALA A 181 7.23 -1.95 -0.45
C ALA A 181 7.10 -0.62 0.34
N GLY A 182 8.19 0.16 0.47
CA GLY A 182 8.20 1.40 1.24
C GLY A 182 7.26 2.50 0.72
N GLU A 183 6.79 2.40 -0.52
CA GLU A 183 5.76 3.31 -1.06
C GLU A 183 4.43 3.17 -0.32
N MET A 184 4.08 1.96 0.15
CA MET A 184 2.87 1.69 0.93
C MET A 184 2.83 2.54 2.21
N LYS A 185 3.92 2.54 2.99
CA LYS A 185 4.04 3.37 4.20
C LYS A 185 3.91 4.86 3.86
N LYS A 186 4.59 5.30 2.80
CA LYS A 186 4.61 6.72 2.45
C LYS A 186 3.28 7.22 1.91
N SER A 187 2.51 6.39 1.23
CA SER A 187 1.17 6.73 0.78
C SER A 187 0.23 6.94 1.97
N MET A 188 0.30 6.07 2.97
CA MET A 188 -0.53 6.23 4.17
C MET A 188 -0.05 7.39 5.06
N PHE A 189 1.24 7.68 5.08
CA PHE A 189 1.74 8.90 5.71
C PHE A 189 1.22 10.17 5.01
N SER A 190 1.11 10.16 3.68
CA SER A 190 0.46 11.25 2.92
C SER A 190 -1.02 11.35 3.28
N ALA A 191 -1.73 10.23 3.46
CA ALA A 191 -3.12 10.24 3.91
C ALA A 191 -3.27 10.89 5.30
N GLN A 192 -2.39 10.58 6.24
CA GLN A 192 -2.38 11.23 7.55
C GLN A 192 -2.09 12.73 7.44
N ASN A 193 -1.11 13.14 6.62
CA ASN A 193 -0.80 14.56 6.40
C ASN A 193 -1.95 15.33 5.74
N PHE A 194 -2.80 14.66 4.98
CA PHE A 194 -4.00 15.28 4.41
C PHE A 194 -5.13 15.40 5.44
N LEU A 195 -5.33 14.37 6.28
CA LEU A 195 -6.51 14.27 7.16
C LEU A 195 -6.32 14.91 8.55
N LEU A 196 -5.14 14.74 9.16
CA LEU A 196 -4.95 15.06 10.57
C LEU A 196 -4.79 16.56 10.88
N PRO A 197 -4.19 17.39 9.99
CA PRO A 197 -4.15 18.84 10.25
C PRO A 197 -5.52 19.49 10.41
N ALA A 198 -6.55 18.99 9.71
CA ALA A 198 -7.94 19.45 9.89
C ALA A 198 -8.53 19.08 11.26
N LYS A 199 -7.82 18.29 12.06
CA LYS A 199 -8.16 17.89 13.44
C LYS A 199 -7.17 18.43 14.47
N ASP A 200 -6.40 19.47 14.12
CA ASP A 200 -5.33 20.06 14.94
C ASP A 200 -4.25 19.05 15.37
N VAL A 201 -4.01 18.02 14.56
CA VAL A 201 -2.98 17.00 14.80
C VAL A 201 -1.91 17.08 13.74
N LEU A 202 -0.64 17.23 14.15
CA LEU A 202 0.52 17.26 13.27
C LEU A 202 1.12 15.86 13.12
N PRO A 203 0.98 15.21 11.96
CA PRO A 203 1.73 13.97 11.68
C PRO A 203 3.19 14.29 11.38
N MET A 204 4.10 13.54 11.98
CA MET A 204 5.54 13.73 11.80
C MET A 204 6.23 12.42 11.39
N HIS A 205 7.21 12.55 10.50
CA HIS A 205 8.14 11.47 10.18
C HIS A 205 9.39 11.63 11.04
N CYS A 206 9.33 11.13 12.26
CA CYS A 206 10.35 11.35 13.27
C CYS A 206 10.62 10.09 14.11
N SER A 207 11.61 10.18 14.99
CA SER A 207 11.80 9.31 16.15
C SER A 207 11.47 10.08 17.42
N ALA A 208 10.91 9.40 18.42
CA ALA A 208 10.66 9.94 19.73
C ALA A 208 11.38 9.08 20.79
N ASN A 209 12.07 9.71 21.71
CA ASN A 209 12.76 9.03 22.81
C ASN A 209 12.38 9.74 24.12
N VAL A 210 12.17 8.94 25.16
CA VAL A 210 11.86 9.42 26.51
C VAL A 210 12.89 8.80 27.45
N ASN A 211 13.55 9.64 28.23
CA ASN A 211 14.42 9.16 29.31
C ASN A 211 13.58 8.62 30.46
N ALA A 212 14.21 7.80 31.30
CA ALA A 212 13.56 7.21 32.47
C ALA A 212 13.47 8.19 33.68
N ASP A 213 14.02 9.42 33.54
CA ASP A 213 14.10 10.44 34.61
C ASP A 213 12.88 11.37 34.56
#